data_af5f3cf01ae6982131fc04223539c830
#
_entry.id   af5f3cf01ae6982131fc04223539c830
#
_cell.length_a   1.000
_cell.length_b   1.000
_cell.length_c   1.000
_cell.angle_alpha   90.00
_cell.angle_beta   90.00
_cell.angle_gamma   90.00
#
_symmetry.space_group_name_H-M   'P 1'
#
loop_
_entity.id
_entity.type
_entity.pdbx_description
1 polymer ?
#
loop_
_entity_poly.entity_id
_entity_poly.type
_entity_poly.pdbx_seq_one_letter_code
_entity_poly.pdbx_strand_id
1 'polypeptide(L)'
;MTDLPKRPTLCKYLYYVPVGTDMLQIYAGSRVMLLKGKSVTDLLPLLQPYLDGTKELEEIVDALKTRVSERVILDCIRLLYEKGIVEDAPVLSDLEFPLPEQSFYKSQLSYFAHFHSDRFAYQRMLRNSTVAIVQQGTLADTVVPALAVCGVGTIKGMDSSLVTEQDIGASPFLKAEDLDKPRTEVLRDVVARTNPYVHYEGLQKRVDEPSDIESLAQGADLVVFCGNRQAFPLLEWTNAVCLRTSRKWTSGIIDLGGGTVGPSVIPFQTPCYECYRLRSDSNDNDFVHTEAFRDFLRSSPEIQVESPSFFPQGAMVGNLLAAEAVRMLTGYTFPTTLGSILRISFQDWEVRKHEILKIPWCPSCGTLNKRPTEAAFSMEESKDRFEG
;
A
#
# COMPACT_ATOMS: atom_id res chain seq x y z
N MET A 1 -6.54 -23.65 -14.51
CA MET A 1 -5.37 -24.54 -14.38
C MET A 1 -4.19 -23.62 -14.22
N THR A 2 -3.52 -23.63 -13.09
CA THR A 2 -2.30 -22.83 -12.88
C THR A 2 -1.22 -23.30 -13.86
N ASP A 3 -0.72 -22.40 -14.69
CA ASP A 3 0.39 -22.70 -15.58
C ASP A 3 1.62 -23.08 -14.74
N LEU A 4 2.34 -24.12 -15.17
CA LEU A 4 3.58 -24.54 -14.50
C LEU A 4 4.69 -23.49 -14.70
N PRO A 5 5.62 -23.34 -13.73
CA PRO A 5 6.73 -22.42 -13.88
C PRO A 5 7.60 -22.83 -15.07
N LYS A 6 8.02 -21.85 -15.89
CA LYS A 6 8.89 -22.13 -17.04
C LYS A 6 10.31 -22.47 -16.59
N ARG A 7 10.84 -21.75 -15.58
CA ARG A 7 12.16 -21.96 -14.99
C ARG A 7 12.04 -22.09 -13.48
N PRO A 8 11.69 -23.27 -12.96
CA PRO A 8 11.44 -23.46 -11.54
C PRO A 8 12.69 -23.17 -10.70
N THR A 9 12.52 -22.36 -9.66
CA THR A 9 13.56 -22.08 -8.65
C THR A 9 12.98 -22.20 -7.26
N LEU A 10 13.76 -22.75 -6.31
CA LEU A 10 13.37 -22.76 -4.91
C LEU A 10 13.35 -21.35 -4.33
N CYS A 11 12.30 -21.05 -3.58
CA CYS A 11 12.16 -19.76 -2.91
C CYS A 11 13.27 -19.57 -1.87
N LYS A 12 14.15 -18.61 -2.08
CA LYS A 12 15.35 -18.37 -1.24
C LYS A 12 15.04 -17.76 0.13
N TYR A 13 13.83 -17.30 0.36
CA TYR A 13 13.35 -16.72 1.62
C TYR A 13 12.69 -17.75 2.55
N LEU A 14 12.60 -19.03 2.14
CA LEU A 14 12.07 -20.11 2.95
C LEU A 14 13.22 -20.87 3.62
N TYR A 15 12.94 -21.36 4.83
CA TYR A 15 13.87 -22.28 5.50
C TYR A 15 13.45 -23.71 5.22
N TYR A 16 14.39 -24.51 4.77
CA TYR A 16 14.23 -25.93 4.46
C TYR A 16 14.92 -26.75 5.55
N VAL A 17 14.16 -27.27 6.49
CA VAL A 17 14.68 -27.96 7.69
C VAL A 17 14.39 -29.46 7.61
N PRO A 18 15.41 -30.32 7.37
CA PRO A 18 15.23 -31.76 7.44
C PRO A 18 14.88 -32.17 8.87
N VAL A 19 13.84 -33.02 9.02
CA VAL A 19 13.41 -33.57 10.31
C VAL A 19 13.38 -35.09 10.20
N GLY A 20 14.33 -35.75 10.84
CA GLY A 20 14.52 -37.21 10.65
C GLY A 20 14.95 -37.53 9.22
N THR A 21 14.54 -38.70 8.73
CA THR A 21 14.97 -39.21 7.42
C THR A 21 13.93 -39.04 6.32
N ASP A 22 12.65 -38.75 6.65
CA ASP A 22 11.52 -38.81 5.72
C ASP A 22 10.62 -37.56 5.75
N MET A 23 11.05 -36.52 6.45
CA MET A 23 10.27 -35.30 6.59
C MET A 23 11.11 -34.06 6.33
N LEU A 24 10.55 -33.10 5.57
CA LEU A 24 11.08 -31.76 5.37
C LEU A 24 10.09 -30.75 5.92
N GLN A 25 10.54 -29.94 6.83
CA GLN A 25 9.79 -28.83 7.38
C GLN A 25 10.21 -27.54 6.68
N ILE A 26 9.23 -26.80 6.17
CA ILE A 26 9.44 -25.56 5.43
C ILE A 26 8.79 -24.42 6.21
N TYR A 27 9.59 -23.42 6.60
CA TYR A 27 9.12 -22.22 7.27
C TYR A 27 8.93 -21.09 6.26
N ALA A 28 7.72 -20.55 6.22
CA ALA A 28 7.33 -19.38 5.44
C ALA A 28 6.74 -18.32 6.38
N GLY A 29 7.58 -17.53 7.00
CA GLY A 29 7.14 -16.57 8.04
C GLY A 29 6.50 -17.29 9.23
N SER A 30 5.20 -17.06 9.48
CA SER A 30 4.46 -17.75 10.55
C SER A 30 3.87 -19.10 10.13
N ARG A 31 3.94 -19.47 8.85
CA ARG A 31 3.43 -20.73 8.33
C ARG A 31 4.50 -21.80 8.36
N VAL A 32 4.12 -23.00 8.78
CA VAL A 32 4.97 -24.17 8.74
C VAL A 32 4.30 -25.21 7.86
N MET A 33 5.00 -25.63 6.81
CA MET A 33 4.56 -26.71 5.92
C MET A 33 5.40 -27.94 6.18
N LEU A 34 4.75 -29.11 6.18
CA LEU A 34 5.43 -30.39 6.37
C LEU A 34 5.28 -31.23 5.10
N LEU A 35 6.39 -31.54 4.47
CA LEU A 35 6.47 -32.52 3.40
C LEU A 35 6.95 -33.85 3.98
N LYS A 36 6.23 -34.94 3.74
CA LYS A 36 6.55 -36.27 4.28
C LYS A 36 6.52 -37.35 3.19
N GLY A 37 7.27 -38.40 3.44
CA GLY A 37 7.24 -39.63 2.68
C GLY A 37 8.23 -39.70 1.53
N LYS A 38 8.06 -40.70 0.64
CA LYS A 38 9.00 -41.01 -0.44
C LYS A 38 9.32 -39.86 -1.39
N SER A 39 8.40 -38.92 -1.59
CA SER A 39 8.64 -37.72 -2.39
C SER A 39 9.72 -36.82 -1.78
N VAL A 40 9.87 -36.81 -0.47
CA VAL A 40 10.92 -36.04 0.24
C VAL A 40 12.26 -36.76 0.21
N THR A 41 12.25 -38.10 0.39
CA THR A 41 13.48 -38.89 0.45
C THR A 41 14.08 -39.18 -0.91
N ASP A 42 13.24 -39.42 -1.92
CA ASP A 42 13.69 -39.97 -3.19
C ASP A 42 13.61 -38.92 -4.32
N LEU A 43 12.54 -38.11 -4.38
CA LEU A 43 12.28 -37.22 -5.50
C LEU A 43 12.87 -35.83 -5.28
N LEU A 44 12.66 -35.22 -4.10
CA LEU A 44 13.11 -33.85 -3.84
C LEU A 44 14.64 -33.70 -3.94
N PRO A 45 15.47 -34.64 -3.43
CA PRO A 45 16.93 -34.58 -3.60
C PRO A 45 17.37 -34.68 -5.07
N LEU A 46 16.58 -35.35 -5.93
CA LEU A 46 16.86 -35.43 -7.38
C LEU A 46 16.47 -34.12 -8.09
N LEU A 47 15.40 -33.47 -7.68
CA LEU A 47 14.91 -32.23 -8.25
C LEU A 47 15.70 -31.00 -7.78
N GLN A 48 16.09 -30.96 -6.51
CA GLN A 48 16.74 -29.80 -5.86
C GLN A 48 17.90 -29.20 -6.65
N PRO A 49 18.84 -29.98 -7.24
CA PRO A 49 19.93 -29.41 -8.04
C PRO A 49 19.51 -28.69 -9.31
N TYR A 50 18.28 -28.95 -9.77
CA TYR A 50 17.71 -28.35 -10.99
C TYR A 50 16.75 -27.18 -10.68
N LEU A 51 16.38 -26.99 -9.41
CA LEU A 51 15.45 -25.92 -8.98
C LEU A 51 16.23 -24.65 -8.59
N ASP A 52 17.14 -24.23 -9.45
CA ASP A 52 17.96 -23.02 -9.29
C ASP A 52 17.55 -21.88 -10.24
N GLY A 53 16.59 -22.15 -11.14
CA GLY A 53 16.07 -21.19 -12.14
C GLY A 53 16.94 -21.06 -13.39
N THR A 54 17.99 -21.86 -13.54
CA THR A 54 18.87 -21.83 -14.74
C THR A 54 18.33 -22.63 -15.90
N LYS A 55 17.53 -23.67 -15.61
CA LYS A 55 16.98 -24.61 -16.59
C LYS A 55 15.49 -24.40 -16.83
N GLU A 56 15.07 -24.63 -18.05
CA GLU A 56 13.64 -24.69 -18.37
C GLU A 56 13.02 -26.01 -17.88
N LEU A 57 11.72 -25.98 -17.60
CA LEU A 57 11.01 -27.14 -17.07
C LEU A 57 11.17 -28.38 -17.95
N GLU A 58 11.16 -28.20 -19.28
CA GLU A 58 11.34 -29.28 -20.24
C GLU A 58 12.74 -29.90 -20.13
N GLU A 59 13.79 -29.09 -19.93
CA GLU A 59 15.15 -29.56 -19.73
C GLU A 59 15.30 -30.37 -18.44
N ILE A 60 14.57 -29.98 -17.38
CA ILE A 60 14.54 -30.69 -16.10
C ILE A 60 13.87 -32.07 -16.28
N VAL A 61 12.74 -32.10 -16.97
CA VAL A 61 12.02 -33.33 -17.29
C VAL A 61 12.93 -34.26 -18.09
N ASP A 62 13.56 -33.75 -19.15
CA ASP A 62 14.46 -34.52 -19.99
C ASP A 62 15.65 -35.10 -19.23
N ALA A 63 16.23 -34.34 -18.32
CA ALA A 63 17.35 -34.79 -17.50
C ALA A 63 16.98 -35.92 -16.52
N LEU A 64 15.72 -35.96 -16.08
CA LEU A 64 15.27 -36.86 -15.02
C LEU A 64 14.37 -38.00 -15.51
N LYS A 65 13.84 -37.98 -16.73
CA LYS A 65 12.88 -38.96 -17.26
C LYS A 65 13.40 -40.41 -17.26
N THR A 66 14.71 -40.63 -17.21
CA THR A 66 15.31 -41.97 -17.09
C THR A 66 15.22 -42.54 -15.66
N ARG A 67 15.04 -41.71 -14.67
CA ARG A 67 14.97 -42.07 -13.24
C ARG A 67 13.57 -42.00 -12.66
N VAL A 68 12.77 -41.05 -13.14
CA VAL A 68 11.42 -40.74 -12.63
C VAL A 68 10.51 -40.44 -13.82
N SER A 69 9.27 -40.93 -13.78
CA SER A 69 8.32 -40.65 -14.85
C SER A 69 8.01 -39.13 -14.95
N GLU A 70 7.88 -38.64 -16.16
CA GLU A 70 7.57 -37.24 -16.47
C GLU A 70 6.37 -36.73 -15.63
N ARG A 71 5.28 -37.51 -15.56
CA ARG A 71 4.08 -37.15 -14.81
C ARG A 71 4.40 -36.86 -13.34
N VAL A 72 5.23 -37.68 -12.69
CA VAL A 72 5.60 -37.53 -11.28
C VAL A 72 6.44 -36.29 -11.07
N ILE A 73 7.35 -35.97 -12.01
CA ILE A 73 8.14 -34.73 -11.98
C ILE A 73 7.24 -33.50 -12.06
N LEU A 74 6.34 -33.48 -13.06
CA LEU A 74 5.42 -32.37 -13.28
C LEU A 74 4.44 -32.17 -12.12
N ASP A 75 3.87 -33.26 -11.57
CA ASP A 75 2.97 -33.21 -10.43
C ASP A 75 3.68 -32.71 -9.15
N CYS A 76 4.94 -33.11 -8.96
CA CYS A 76 5.73 -32.60 -7.86
C CYS A 76 6.04 -31.09 -7.98
N ILE A 77 6.50 -30.65 -9.16
CA ILE A 77 6.79 -29.22 -9.42
C ILE A 77 5.51 -28.40 -9.31
N ARG A 78 4.37 -28.90 -9.81
CA ARG A 78 3.08 -28.24 -9.68
C ARG A 78 2.72 -28.05 -8.21
N LEU A 79 2.81 -29.10 -7.39
CA LEU A 79 2.54 -29.04 -5.96
C LEU A 79 3.42 -28.02 -5.25
N LEU A 80 4.73 -28.04 -5.54
CA LEU A 80 5.68 -27.09 -4.95
C LEU A 80 5.38 -25.65 -5.37
N TYR A 81 4.96 -25.44 -6.61
CA TYR A 81 4.60 -24.14 -7.15
C TYR A 81 3.30 -23.60 -6.54
N GLU A 82 2.25 -24.43 -6.47
CA GLU A 82 0.96 -24.10 -5.83
C GLU A 82 1.13 -23.79 -4.33
N LYS A 83 2.08 -24.45 -3.67
CA LYS A 83 2.40 -24.17 -2.26
C LYS A 83 3.36 -23.00 -2.05
N GLY A 84 3.83 -22.35 -3.13
CA GLY A 84 4.76 -21.23 -3.05
C GLY A 84 6.15 -21.62 -2.55
N ILE A 85 6.55 -22.88 -2.73
CA ILE A 85 7.89 -23.42 -2.38
C ILE A 85 8.85 -23.23 -3.57
N VAL A 86 8.32 -23.35 -4.77
CA VAL A 86 8.99 -23.06 -6.04
C VAL A 86 8.34 -21.84 -6.67
N GLU A 87 9.13 -20.99 -7.26
CA GLU A 87 8.71 -19.84 -8.06
C GLU A 87 9.27 -19.94 -9.47
N ASP A 88 8.74 -19.15 -10.40
CA ASP A 88 9.30 -19.03 -11.74
C ASP A 88 10.48 -18.05 -11.73
N ALA A 89 11.64 -18.49 -12.15
CA ALA A 89 12.79 -17.60 -12.27
C ALA A 89 12.55 -16.60 -13.42
N PRO A 90 12.95 -15.32 -13.26
CA PRO A 90 12.76 -14.33 -14.30
C PRO A 90 13.50 -14.73 -15.58
N VAL A 91 12.78 -14.72 -16.69
CA VAL A 91 13.37 -14.89 -18.02
C VAL A 91 14.07 -13.58 -18.39
N LEU A 92 15.31 -13.66 -18.83
CA LEU A 92 16.10 -12.49 -19.27
C LEU A 92 15.49 -11.74 -20.46
N SER A 93 14.56 -12.38 -21.18
CA SER A 93 13.90 -11.83 -22.37
C SER A 93 12.58 -11.10 -22.09
N ASP A 94 11.94 -11.31 -20.93
CA ASP A 94 10.70 -10.64 -20.56
C ASP A 94 11.00 -9.37 -19.73
N LEU A 95 11.82 -8.48 -20.31
CA LEU A 95 12.38 -7.30 -19.67
C LEU A 95 11.39 -6.14 -19.54
N GLU A 96 10.18 -6.41 -19.09
CA GLU A 96 9.29 -5.34 -18.63
C GLU A 96 9.92 -4.55 -17.46
N PHE A 97 10.69 -5.26 -16.62
CA PHE A 97 11.53 -4.66 -15.57
C PHE A 97 13.01 -4.94 -15.88
N PRO A 98 13.82 -3.91 -16.22
CA PRO A 98 15.26 -4.07 -16.38
C PRO A 98 15.93 -4.68 -15.15
N LEU A 99 17.01 -5.43 -15.33
CA LEU A 99 17.71 -6.10 -14.23
C LEU A 99 18.09 -5.19 -13.05
N PRO A 100 18.54 -3.94 -13.24
CA PRO A 100 18.80 -3.03 -12.13
C PRO A 100 17.54 -2.75 -11.30
N GLU A 101 16.39 -2.56 -11.96
CA GLU A 101 15.10 -2.32 -11.30
C GLU A 101 14.61 -3.56 -10.55
N GLN A 102 14.75 -4.75 -11.14
CA GLN A 102 14.46 -6.02 -10.46
C GLN A 102 15.32 -6.20 -9.20
N SER A 103 16.61 -5.87 -9.29
CA SER A 103 17.52 -5.91 -8.14
C SER A 103 17.10 -4.93 -7.04
N PHE A 104 16.66 -3.74 -7.42
CA PHE A 104 16.19 -2.72 -6.49
C PHE A 104 14.97 -3.21 -5.70
N TYR A 105 13.97 -3.78 -6.38
CA TYR A 105 12.75 -4.28 -5.74
C TYR A 105 12.81 -5.74 -5.29
N LYS A 106 13.97 -6.39 -5.31
CA LYS A 106 14.10 -7.84 -5.05
C LYS A 106 13.36 -8.31 -3.79
N SER A 107 13.52 -7.60 -2.67
CA SER A 107 12.86 -7.94 -1.41
C SER A 107 11.35 -7.81 -1.50
N GLN A 108 10.85 -6.73 -2.11
CA GLN A 108 9.43 -6.46 -2.30
C GLN A 108 8.78 -7.46 -3.28
N LEU A 109 9.48 -7.80 -4.37
CA LEU A 109 9.03 -8.83 -5.31
C LEU A 109 8.90 -10.19 -4.63
N SER A 110 9.85 -10.55 -3.76
CA SER A 110 9.76 -11.78 -2.96
C SER A 110 8.59 -11.75 -1.98
N TYR A 111 8.28 -10.59 -1.40
CA TYR A 111 7.10 -10.40 -0.56
C TYR A 111 5.81 -10.58 -1.36
N PHE A 112 5.71 -9.98 -2.54
CA PHE A 112 4.52 -10.07 -3.40
C PHE A 112 4.29 -11.47 -3.97
N ALA A 113 5.35 -12.26 -4.15
CA ALA A 113 5.24 -13.66 -4.57
C ALA A 113 4.42 -14.54 -3.61
N HIS A 114 4.24 -14.12 -2.35
CA HIS A 114 3.34 -14.82 -1.41
C HIS A 114 1.86 -14.66 -1.73
N PHE A 115 1.50 -13.64 -2.50
CA PHE A 115 0.12 -13.27 -2.78
C PHE A 115 -0.30 -13.54 -4.22
N HIS A 116 0.66 -13.67 -5.14
CA HIS A 116 0.39 -13.88 -6.56
C HIS A 116 1.47 -14.73 -7.23
N SER A 117 1.08 -15.63 -8.13
CA SER A 117 2.03 -16.47 -8.88
C SER A 117 2.99 -15.66 -9.77
N ASP A 118 2.48 -14.57 -10.40
CA ASP A 118 3.33 -13.58 -11.04
C ASP A 118 3.80 -12.55 -10.00
N ARG A 119 5.04 -12.67 -9.54
CA ARG A 119 5.64 -11.78 -8.54
C ARG A 119 5.74 -10.33 -9.00
N PHE A 120 5.69 -10.06 -10.30
CA PHE A 120 5.75 -8.71 -10.86
C PHE A 120 4.38 -8.04 -10.96
N ALA A 121 3.28 -8.78 -10.83
CA ALA A 121 1.94 -8.27 -11.03
C ALA A 121 1.65 -7.00 -10.21
N TYR A 122 1.91 -7.03 -8.91
CA TYR A 122 1.68 -5.89 -8.04
C TYR A 122 2.68 -4.76 -8.24
N GLN A 123 3.95 -5.08 -8.54
CA GLN A 123 4.96 -4.07 -8.86
C GLN A 123 4.62 -3.32 -10.15
N ARG A 124 4.06 -4.01 -11.13
CA ARG A 124 3.53 -3.43 -12.37
C ARG A 124 2.40 -2.44 -12.10
N MET A 125 1.46 -2.83 -11.23
CA MET A 125 0.38 -1.94 -10.81
C MET A 125 0.93 -0.68 -10.14
N LEU A 126 1.87 -0.80 -9.21
CA LEU A 126 2.50 0.34 -8.53
C LEU A 126 3.24 1.25 -9.52
N ARG A 127 4.08 0.67 -10.39
CA ARG A 127 4.84 1.41 -11.40
C ARG A 127 3.94 2.24 -12.33
N ASN A 128 2.77 1.72 -12.67
CA ASN A 128 1.81 2.37 -13.55
C ASN A 128 0.84 3.29 -12.81
N SER A 129 0.92 3.37 -11.48
CA SER A 129 0.00 4.16 -10.68
C SER A 129 0.49 5.59 -10.48
N THR A 130 -0.47 6.50 -10.43
CA THR A 130 -0.27 7.90 -10.04
C THR A 130 -1.01 8.17 -8.74
N VAL A 131 -0.30 8.70 -7.73
CA VAL A 131 -0.85 9.09 -6.43
C VAL A 131 -0.78 10.59 -6.26
N ALA A 132 -1.92 11.22 -5.93
CA ALA A 132 -1.99 12.64 -5.59
C ALA A 132 -2.00 12.81 -4.07
N ILE A 133 -1.08 13.61 -3.53
CA ILE A 133 -0.96 13.91 -2.10
C ILE A 133 -1.59 15.29 -1.84
N VAL A 134 -2.69 15.30 -1.08
CA VAL A 134 -3.35 16.52 -0.61
C VAL A 134 -2.75 16.90 0.74
N GLN A 135 -2.31 18.13 0.84
CA GLN A 135 -1.60 18.72 1.96
C GLN A 135 -0.24 18.05 2.23
N GLN A 136 0.80 18.83 2.08
CA GLN A 136 2.17 18.43 2.34
C GLN A 136 2.65 19.07 3.66
N GLY A 137 2.90 18.25 4.64
CA GLY A 137 3.43 18.61 5.95
C GLY A 137 4.14 17.40 6.53
N THR A 138 4.42 17.40 7.81
CA THR A 138 5.21 16.37 8.51
C THR A 138 4.75 14.93 8.20
N LEU A 139 3.45 14.71 8.02
CA LEU A 139 2.92 13.39 7.68
C LEU A 139 3.28 12.99 6.23
N ALA A 140 3.17 13.94 5.30
CA ALA A 140 3.54 13.71 3.90
C ALA A 140 5.03 13.47 3.73
N ASP A 141 5.88 14.07 4.58
CA ASP A 141 7.34 13.83 4.58
C ASP A 141 7.68 12.36 4.89
N THR A 142 6.76 11.59 5.45
CA THR A 142 6.90 10.14 5.62
C THR A 142 6.21 9.37 4.49
N VAL A 143 4.99 9.78 4.11
CA VAL A 143 4.17 9.06 3.12
C VAL A 143 4.81 9.10 1.73
N VAL A 144 5.32 10.26 1.30
CA VAL A 144 5.93 10.43 -0.03
C VAL A 144 7.15 9.52 -0.22
N PRO A 145 8.16 9.52 0.68
CA PRO A 145 9.29 8.59 0.55
C PRO A 145 8.87 7.11 0.65
N ALA A 146 7.89 6.78 1.51
CA ALA A 146 7.40 5.41 1.65
C ALA A 146 6.75 4.90 0.35
N LEU A 147 5.92 5.72 -0.30
CA LEU A 147 5.35 5.38 -1.61
C LEU A 147 6.42 5.29 -2.70
N ALA A 148 7.43 6.16 -2.64
CA ALA A 148 8.57 6.10 -3.55
C ALA A 148 9.36 4.79 -3.38
N VAL A 149 9.68 4.36 -2.15
CA VAL A 149 10.33 3.07 -1.88
C VAL A 149 9.50 1.91 -2.46
N CYS A 150 8.17 1.97 -2.33
CA CYS A 150 7.28 0.95 -2.88
C CYS A 150 7.21 0.97 -4.42
N GLY A 151 7.70 2.02 -5.08
CA GLY A 151 7.74 2.10 -6.55
C GLY A 151 6.43 2.55 -7.18
N VAL A 152 5.70 3.44 -6.53
CA VAL A 152 4.57 4.16 -7.15
C VAL A 152 5.13 5.05 -8.26
N GLY A 153 4.71 4.82 -9.51
CA GLY A 153 5.34 5.42 -10.68
C GLY A 153 5.35 6.94 -10.69
N THR A 154 4.24 7.57 -10.33
CA THR A 154 4.15 9.05 -10.22
C THR A 154 3.50 9.46 -8.92
N ILE A 155 4.14 10.39 -8.20
CA ILE A 155 3.59 11.02 -7.00
C ILE A 155 3.42 12.51 -7.31
N LYS A 156 2.21 13.02 -7.16
CA LYS A 156 1.88 14.44 -7.34
C LYS A 156 1.68 15.11 -6.00
N GLY A 157 2.19 16.32 -5.85
CA GLY A 157 1.99 17.11 -4.64
C GLY A 157 1.79 18.60 -4.95
N MET A 158 1.06 19.28 -4.09
CA MET A 158 0.84 20.72 -4.19
C MET A 158 1.12 21.36 -2.83
N ASP A 159 2.08 22.27 -2.76
CA ASP A 159 2.47 22.97 -1.55
C ASP A 159 3.20 24.27 -1.91
N SER A 160 2.85 25.37 -1.26
CA SER A 160 3.56 26.64 -1.42
C SER A 160 4.54 26.95 -0.30
N SER A 161 4.66 26.09 0.72
CA SER A 161 5.51 26.33 1.88
C SER A 161 6.99 26.18 1.54
N LEU A 162 7.81 26.89 2.31
CA LEU A 162 9.25 26.67 2.37
C LEU A 162 9.56 25.72 3.54
N VAL A 163 10.66 25.00 3.43
CA VAL A 163 11.17 24.15 4.52
C VAL A 163 11.72 25.04 5.64
N THR A 164 11.27 24.77 6.86
CA THR A 164 11.67 25.49 8.08
C THR A 164 12.65 24.67 8.92
N GLU A 165 13.31 25.30 9.90
CA GLU A 165 14.15 24.59 10.88
C GLU A 165 13.34 23.54 11.67
N GLN A 166 12.07 23.84 11.96
CA GLN A 166 11.17 22.89 12.65
C GLN A 166 10.91 21.65 11.79
N ASP A 167 10.73 21.83 10.48
CA ASP A 167 10.54 20.71 9.55
C ASP A 167 11.78 19.82 9.51
N ILE A 168 12.97 20.43 9.46
CA ILE A 168 14.24 19.68 9.46
C ILE A 168 14.39 18.90 10.77
N GLY A 169 14.06 19.50 11.91
CA GLY A 169 14.08 18.83 13.20
C GLY A 169 13.04 17.71 13.36
N ALA A 170 11.99 17.74 12.55
CA ALA A 170 10.88 16.79 12.61
C ALA A 170 10.92 15.68 11.54
N SER A 171 11.88 15.70 10.62
CA SER A 171 11.95 14.74 9.51
C SER A 171 13.38 14.29 9.21
N PRO A 172 13.67 12.98 9.17
CA PRO A 172 14.99 12.46 8.80
C PRO A 172 15.26 12.56 7.30
N PHE A 173 14.28 12.92 6.51
CA PHE A 173 14.39 13.05 5.06
C PHE A 173 14.84 14.45 4.63
N LEU A 174 14.64 15.46 5.51
CA LEU A 174 15.04 16.84 5.28
C LEU A 174 16.42 17.08 5.90
N LYS A 175 17.18 17.99 5.31
CA LYS A 175 18.54 18.31 5.72
C LYS A 175 18.69 19.80 5.98
N ALA A 176 19.74 20.21 6.71
CA ALA A 176 20.03 21.62 6.96
C ALA A 176 20.17 22.46 5.66
N GLU A 177 20.67 21.84 4.60
CA GLU A 177 20.80 22.48 3.29
C GLU A 177 19.47 22.73 2.56
N ASP A 178 18.37 22.18 3.08
CA ASP A 178 17.01 22.34 2.53
C ASP A 178 16.26 23.53 3.13
N LEU A 179 16.83 24.19 4.13
CA LEU A 179 16.24 25.38 4.74
C LEU A 179 15.90 26.43 3.68
N ASP A 180 14.73 27.05 3.81
CA ASP A 180 14.19 28.08 2.92
C ASP A 180 13.97 27.66 1.46
N LYS A 181 14.14 26.38 1.12
CA LYS A 181 13.79 25.88 -0.21
C LYS A 181 12.30 25.54 -0.30
N PRO A 182 11.69 25.62 -1.50
CA PRO A 182 10.33 25.14 -1.72
C PRO A 182 10.21 23.65 -1.33
N ARG A 183 9.24 23.33 -0.48
CA ARG A 183 9.03 21.94 -0.02
C ARG A 183 8.85 20.97 -1.18
N THR A 184 8.16 21.38 -2.24
CA THR A 184 7.95 20.55 -3.44
C THR A 184 9.25 20.21 -4.18
N GLU A 185 10.26 21.11 -4.17
CA GLU A 185 11.56 20.83 -4.74
C GLU A 185 12.36 19.87 -3.89
N VAL A 186 12.35 20.09 -2.57
CA VAL A 186 13.03 19.18 -1.63
C VAL A 186 12.43 17.77 -1.69
N LEU A 187 11.10 17.63 -1.75
CA LEU A 187 10.46 16.32 -1.89
C LEU A 187 10.80 15.65 -3.23
N ARG A 188 10.97 16.41 -4.32
CA ARG A 188 11.45 15.87 -5.59
C ARG A 188 12.84 15.25 -5.43
N ASP A 189 13.75 15.94 -4.75
CA ASP A 189 15.10 15.45 -4.49
C ASP A 189 15.09 14.25 -3.55
N VAL A 190 14.21 14.25 -2.53
CA VAL A 190 13.99 13.11 -1.63
C VAL A 190 13.54 11.87 -2.43
N VAL A 191 12.54 12.03 -3.30
CA VAL A 191 12.04 10.91 -4.13
C VAL A 191 13.13 10.41 -5.06
N ALA A 192 13.82 11.29 -5.77
CA ALA A 192 14.86 10.93 -6.74
C ALA A 192 16.03 10.14 -6.09
N ARG A 193 16.47 10.55 -4.89
CA ARG A 193 17.52 9.82 -4.16
C ARG A 193 17.02 8.54 -3.51
N THR A 194 15.72 8.45 -3.18
CA THR A 194 15.10 7.28 -2.56
C THR A 194 14.86 6.20 -3.60
N ASN A 195 14.33 6.57 -4.77
CA ASN A 195 14.02 5.64 -5.84
C ASN A 195 14.10 6.32 -7.22
N PRO A 196 15.13 6.01 -8.02
CA PRO A 196 15.35 6.66 -9.32
C PRO A 196 14.29 6.27 -10.39
N TYR A 197 13.43 5.29 -10.11
CA TYR A 197 12.38 4.83 -11.02
C TYR A 197 11.03 5.51 -10.76
N VAL A 198 10.95 6.39 -9.76
CA VAL A 198 9.73 7.10 -9.37
C VAL A 198 9.83 8.56 -9.73
N HIS A 199 8.76 9.09 -10.29
CA HIS A 199 8.66 10.49 -10.65
C HIS A 199 7.85 11.28 -9.63
N TYR A 200 8.33 12.48 -9.25
CA TYR A 200 7.61 13.41 -8.40
C TYR A 200 7.25 14.68 -9.14
N GLU A 201 5.96 15.00 -9.19
CA GLU A 201 5.41 16.23 -9.77
C GLU A 201 4.97 17.16 -8.65
N GLY A 202 5.80 18.15 -8.31
CA GLY A 202 5.49 19.16 -7.31
C GLY A 202 5.00 20.47 -7.94
N LEU A 203 3.85 20.97 -7.50
CA LEU A 203 3.33 22.28 -7.86
C LEU A 203 3.45 23.22 -6.65
N GLN A 204 4.23 24.30 -6.81
CA GLN A 204 4.39 25.33 -5.76
C GLN A 204 3.16 26.22 -5.71
N LYS A 205 2.09 25.70 -5.15
CA LYS A 205 0.80 26.37 -4.99
C LYS A 205 0.12 25.87 -3.71
N ARG A 206 -0.52 26.79 -2.97
CA ARG A 206 -1.39 26.42 -1.84
C ARG A 206 -2.71 25.86 -2.36
N VAL A 207 -3.30 24.95 -1.59
CA VAL A 207 -4.66 24.47 -1.83
C VAL A 207 -5.62 25.44 -1.13
N ASP A 208 -6.26 26.31 -1.90
CA ASP A 208 -7.14 27.36 -1.39
C ASP A 208 -8.62 27.11 -1.71
N GLU A 209 -8.92 26.21 -2.67
CA GLU A 209 -10.26 25.88 -3.08
C GLU A 209 -10.39 24.42 -3.58
N PRO A 210 -11.60 23.86 -3.62
CA PRO A 210 -11.81 22.47 -4.10
C PRO A 210 -11.30 22.19 -5.52
N SER A 211 -11.25 23.20 -6.40
CA SER A 211 -10.75 23.08 -7.77
C SER A 211 -9.25 22.79 -7.82
N ASP A 212 -8.49 23.20 -6.81
CA ASP A 212 -7.07 22.88 -6.69
C ASP A 212 -6.86 21.37 -6.44
N ILE A 213 -7.69 20.79 -5.55
CA ILE A 213 -7.70 19.36 -5.30
C ILE A 213 -8.11 18.59 -6.55
N GLU A 214 -9.10 19.10 -7.30
CA GLU A 214 -9.53 18.47 -8.54
C GLU A 214 -8.43 18.46 -9.60
N SER A 215 -7.74 19.58 -9.75
CA SER A 215 -6.58 19.72 -10.65
C SER A 215 -5.45 18.76 -10.26
N LEU A 216 -5.11 18.69 -8.97
CA LEU A 216 -4.10 17.78 -8.44
C LEU A 216 -4.48 16.30 -8.67
N ALA A 217 -5.75 15.96 -8.47
CA ALA A 217 -6.28 14.60 -8.63
C ALA A 217 -6.47 14.19 -10.10
N GLN A 218 -6.29 15.09 -11.04
CA GLN A 218 -6.46 14.76 -12.46
C GLN A 218 -5.44 13.70 -12.89
N GLY A 219 -5.93 12.58 -13.43
CA GLY A 219 -5.09 11.44 -13.85
C GLY A 219 -4.54 10.60 -12.68
N ALA A 220 -4.87 10.93 -11.41
CA ALA A 220 -4.46 10.10 -10.29
C ALA A 220 -5.37 8.87 -10.13
N ASP A 221 -4.77 7.72 -9.80
CA ASP A 221 -5.47 6.47 -9.47
C ASP A 221 -5.94 6.46 -8.02
N LEU A 222 -5.22 7.19 -7.16
CA LEU A 222 -5.52 7.33 -5.75
C LEU A 222 -5.17 8.74 -5.26
N VAL A 223 -6.05 9.30 -4.43
CA VAL A 223 -5.77 10.53 -3.68
C VAL A 223 -5.47 10.15 -2.23
N VAL A 224 -4.38 10.66 -1.67
CA VAL A 224 -3.98 10.46 -0.28
C VAL A 224 -4.00 11.81 0.42
N PHE A 225 -4.84 11.91 1.43
CA PHE A 225 -4.89 13.09 2.30
C PHE A 225 -3.94 12.91 3.49
N CYS A 226 -3.04 13.85 3.69
CA CYS A 226 -2.10 13.88 4.81
C CYS A 226 -2.36 15.14 5.64
N GLY A 227 -2.88 15.04 6.86
CA GLY A 227 -3.22 16.23 7.60
C GLY A 227 -3.12 16.12 9.11
N ASN A 228 -3.43 17.24 9.74
CA ASN A 228 -3.68 17.36 11.16
C ASN A 228 -5.12 17.83 11.40
N ARG A 229 -5.47 18.08 12.65
CA ARG A 229 -6.83 18.53 13.02
C ARG A 229 -7.23 19.88 12.38
N GLN A 230 -6.27 20.74 12.04
CA GLN A 230 -6.56 22.03 11.40
C GLN A 230 -6.99 21.85 9.92
N ALA A 231 -6.65 20.74 9.32
CA ALA A 231 -6.92 20.45 7.92
C ALA A 231 -8.33 19.87 7.64
N PHE A 232 -9.25 19.91 8.60
CA PHE A 232 -10.62 19.42 8.41
C PHE A 232 -11.34 20.03 7.18
N PRO A 233 -11.27 21.34 6.90
CA PRO A 233 -11.89 21.88 5.68
C PRO A 233 -11.36 21.25 4.40
N LEU A 234 -10.03 21.02 4.32
CA LEU A 234 -9.40 20.36 3.18
C LEU A 234 -9.82 18.89 3.06
N LEU A 235 -10.04 18.20 4.19
CA LEU A 235 -10.53 16.83 4.21
C LEU A 235 -11.98 16.73 3.69
N GLU A 236 -12.84 17.67 4.07
CA GLU A 236 -14.20 17.80 3.54
C GLU A 236 -14.19 18.04 2.03
N TRP A 237 -13.34 18.95 1.54
CA TRP A 237 -13.17 19.22 0.11
C TRP A 237 -12.62 18.00 -0.63
N THR A 238 -11.65 17.30 -0.05
CA THR A 238 -11.08 16.06 -0.64
C THR A 238 -12.17 15.02 -0.82
N ASN A 239 -13.01 14.79 0.22
CA ASN A 239 -14.14 13.87 0.11
C ASN A 239 -15.11 14.30 -0.99
N ALA A 240 -15.50 15.57 -1.05
CA ALA A 240 -16.44 16.07 -2.04
C ALA A 240 -15.90 15.96 -3.48
N VAL A 241 -14.64 16.35 -3.69
CA VAL A 241 -13.98 16.27 -5.00
C VAL A 241 -13.83 14.83 -5.44
N CYS A 242 -13.32 13.93 -4.57
CA CYS A 242 -13.11 12.53 -4.91
C CYS A 242 -14.43 11.81 -5.23
N LEU A 243 -15.51 12.11 -4.52
CA LEU A 243 -16.84 11.57 -4.85
C LEU A 243 -17.32 12.08 -6.21
N ARG A 244 -17.21 13.38 -6.48
CA ARG A 244 -17.65 13.99 -7.74
C ARG A 244 -16.86 13.48 -8.95
N THR A 245 -15.54 13.30 -8.78
CA THR A 245 -14.63 12.84 -9.85
C THR A 245 -14.46 11.32 -9.89
N SER A 246 -15.18 10.58 -9.03
CA SER A 246 -15.09 9.12 -8.90
C SER A 246 -13.67 8.63 -8.62
N ARG A 247 -12.86 9.38 -7.85
CA ARG A 247 -11.50 8.99 -7.47
C ARG A 247 -11.48 8.26 -6.13
N LYS A 248 -10.78 7.13 -6.09
CA LYS A 248 -10.47 6.45 -4.82
C LYS A 248 -9.60 7.36 -3.96
N TRP A 249 -9.80 7.33 -2.65
CA TRP A 249 -8.95 8.10 -1.76
C TRP A 249 -8.83 7.48 -0.37
N THR A 250 -7.81 7.87 0.36
CA THR A 250 -7.58 7.49 1.76
C THR A 250 -7.01 8.67 2.53
N SER A 251 -7.09 8.63 3.85
CA SER A 251 -6.59 9.73 4.69
C SER A 251 -5.75 9.26 5.86
N GLY A 252 -4.82 10.12 6.25
CA GLY A 252 -4.11 10.05 7.52
C GLY A 252 -4.19 11.39 8.24
N ILE A 253 -4.50 11.35 9.52
CA ILE A 253 -4.57 12.52 10.40
C ILE A 253 -3.73 12.24 11.63
N ILE A 254 -2.95 13.22 12.04
CA ILE A 254 -2.16 13.19 13.27
C ILE A 254 -2.53 14.35 14.16
N ASP A 255 -2.60 14.12 15.46
CA ASP A 255 -2.70 15.13 16.51
C ASP A 255 -1.81 14.78 17.71
N LEU A 256 -1.80 15.60 18.75
CA LEU A 256 -0.99 15.38 19.96
C LEU A 256 -1.28 14.05 20.66
N GLY A 257 -2.53 13.60 20.67
CA GLY A 257 -2.97 12.42 21.43
C GLY A 257 -2.94 11.14 20.64
N GLY A 258 -2.88 11.23 19.32
CA GLY A 258 -3.00 10.04 18.49
C GLY A 258 -2.97 10.31 16.99
N GLY A 259 -3.20 9.25 16.25
CA GLY A 259 -3.33 9.29 14.81
C GLY A 259 -4.56 8.52 14.32
N THR A 260 -4.99 8.84 13.12
CA THR A 260 -6.08 8.13 12.45
C THR A 260 -5.65 7.82 11.02
N VAL A 261 -5.85 6.58 10.59
CA VAL A 261 -5.67 6.16 9.20
C VAL A 261 -7.03 5.73 8.66
N GLY A 262 -7.39 6.23 7.49
CA GLY A 262 -8.69 6.02 6.88
C GLY A 262 -9.70 7.17 7.23
N PRO A 263 -10.94 7.07 6.70
CA PRO A 263 -11.41 5.96 5.89
C PRO A 263 -10.73 5.89 4.51
N SER A 264 -10.54 4.68 4.02
CA SER A 264 -10.32 4.46 2.59
C SER A 264 -11.65 4.38 1.89
N VAL A 265 -11.80 5.16 0.83
CA VAL A 265 -13.08 5.39 0.17
C VAL A 265 -13.01 5.02 -1.30
N ILE A 266 -13.90 4.12 -1.71
CA ILE A 266 -14.26 3.90 -3.10
C ILE A 266 -15.59 4.63 -3.32
N PRO A 267 -15.62 5.67 -4.18
CA PRO A 267 -16.78 6.50 -4.36
C PRO A 267 -18.07 5.70 -4.58
N PHE A 268 -19.09 6.01 -3.81
CA PHE A 268 -20.42 5.40 -3.81
C PHE A 268 -20.49 3.91 -3.41
N GLN A 269 -19.38 3.18 -3.34
CA GLN A 269 -19.34 1.79 -2.92
C GLN A 269 -19.17 1.65 -1.40
N THR A 270 -18.25 2.40 -0.82
CA THR A 270 -17.97 2.37 0.62
C THR A 270 -18.60 3.57 1.34
N PRO A 271 -18.65 3.55 2.68
CA PRO A 271 -18.88 4.78 3.46
C PRO A 271 -17.84 5.83 3.08
N CYS A 272 -18.27 7.07 2.91
CA CYS A 272 -17.37 8.21 2.71
C CYS A 272 -17.06 8.92 4.03
N TYR A 273 -16.21 9.95 3.99
CA TYR A 273 -15.88 10.73 5.19
C TYR A 273 -17.11 11.35 5.85
N GLU A 274 -18.09 11.81 5.06
CA GLU A 274 -19.33 12.38 5.59
C GLU A 274 -20.17 11.35 6.36
N CYS A 275 -20.18 10.07 5.93
CA CYS A 275 -20.79 8.99 6.70
C CYS A 275 -20.11 8.82 8.06
N TYR A 276 -18.76 8.89 8.09
CA TYR A 276 -17.99 8.84 9.32
C TYR A 276 -18.31 10.05 10.23
N ARG A 277 -18.26 11.27 9.67
CA ARG A 277 -18.52 12.51 10.40
C ARG A 277 -19.89 12.49 11.07
N LEU A 278 -20.97 12.23 10.31
CA LEU A 278 -22.33 12.20 10.82
C LEU A 278 -22.53 11.17 11.95
N ARG A 279 -21.87 10.02 11.84
CA ARG A 279 -21.93 9.01 12.91
C ARG A 279 -21.10 9.39 14.13
N SER A 280 -19.94 9.98 13.92
CA SER A 280 -19.12 10.51 15.02
C SER A 280 -19.89 11.58 15.78
N ASP A 281 -20.49 12.51 15.06
CA ASP A 281 -21.26 13.64 15.63
C ASP A 281 -22.48 13.16 16.43
N SER A 282 -23.17 12.12 15.92
CA SER A 282 -24.33 11.55 16.63
C SER A 282 -23.97 10.86 17.96
N ASN A 283 -22.69 10.55 18.18
CA ASN A 283 -22.18 9.94 19.40
C ASN A 283 -21.29 10.92 20.21
N ASP A 284 -21.21 12.17 19.80
CA ASP A 284 -20.40 13.19 20.48
C ASP A 284 -21.26 13.92 21.51
N ASN A 285 -20.95 13.72 22.79
CA ASN A 285 -21.64 14.42 23.88
C ASN A 285 -21.36 15.93 23.88
N ASP A 286 -20.25 16.34 23.29
CA ASP A 286 -19.79 17.73 23.21
C ASP A 286 -19.96 18.30 21.78
N PHE A 287 -20.92 17.78 21.01
CA PHE A 287 -21.14 18.12 19.61
C PHE A 287 -21.16 19.64 19.34
N VAL A 288 -21.80 20.43 20.22
CA VAL A 288 -21.87 21.88 20.05
C VAL A 288 -20.48 22.52 20.07
N HIS A 289 -19.58 22.04 20.92
CA HIS A 289 -18.21 22.55 20.99
C HIS A 289 -17.37 22.05 19.81
N THR A 290 -17.57 20.81 19.41
CA THR A 290 -16.91 20.24 18.22
C THR A 290 -17.31 20.99 16.95
N GLU A 291 -18.59 21.31 16.77
CA GLU A 291 -19.05 22.05 15.59
C GLU A 291 -18.59 23.52 15.63
N ALA A 292 -18.61 24.17 16.79
CA ALA A 292 -18.07 25.53 16.94
C ALA A 292 -16.56 25.59 16.56
N PHE A 293 -15.80 24.56 16.90
CA PHE A 293 -14.39 24.48 16.50
C PHE A 293 -14.23 24.27 14.97
N ARG A 294 -15.07 23.45 14.35
CA ARG A 294 -15.07 23.28 12.89
C ARG A 294 -15.43 24.56 12.16
N ASP A 295 -16.46 25.26 12.65
CA ASP A 295 -16.88 26.57 12.08
C ASP A 295 -15.79 27.61 12.21
N PHE A 296 -15.07 27.63 13.34
CA PHE A 296 -13.89 28.46 13.51
C PHE A 296 -12.83 28.15 12.45
N LEU A 297 -12.49 26.89 12.22
CA LEU A 297 -11.51 26.49 11.21
C LEU A 297 -11.94 26.83 9.76
N ARG A 298 -13.26 26.77 9.47
CA ARG A 298 -13.80 27.15 8.15
C ARG A 298 -13.77 28.67 7.94
N SER A 299 -14.05 29.44 8.99
CA SER A 299 -14.15 30.89 8.92
C SER A 299 -12.83 31.64 9.07
N SER A 300 -11.80 30.98 9.54
CA SER A 300 -10.50 31.57 9.89
C SER A 300 -9.34 30.78 9.31
N PRO A 301 -9.27 30.55 8.00
CA PRO A 301 -8.25 29.71 7.37
C PRO A 301 -6.82 30.29 7.47
N GLU A 302 -6.72 31.58 7.83
CA GLU A 302 -5.44 32.27 8.05
C GLU A 302 -4.80 31.94 9.40
N ILE A 303 -5.58 31.43 10.37
CA ILE A 303 -5.07 31.08 11.70
C ILE A 303 -4.34 29.75 11.61
N GLN A 304 -3.02 29.83 11.69
CA GLN A 304 -2.15 28.67 11.80
C GLN A 304 -1.71 28.50 13.25
N VAL A 305 -2.05 27.38 13.84
CA VAL A 305 -1.55 26.99 15.16
C VAL A 305 -0.40 26.01 14.96
N GLU A 306 0.70 26.23 15.64
CA GLU A 306 1.82 25.29 15.62
C GLU A 306 1.31 23.90 16.06
N SER A 307 1.56 22.90 15.24
CA SER A 307 1.25 21.51 15.58
C SER A 307 2.52 20.84 16.07
N PRO A 308 2.65 20.59 17.38
CA PRO A 308 3.79 19.84 17.89
C PRO A 308 3.87 18.50 17.18
N SER A 309 5.06 18.15 16.69
CA SER A 309 5.31 16.91 16.01
C SER A 309 6.42 16.11 16.69
N PHE A 310 6.23 14.79 16.75
CA PHE A 310 7.24 13.86 17.19
C PHE A 310 7.39 12.80 16.11
N PHE A 311 8.54 12.80 15.43
CA PHE A 311 8.76 12.01 14.23
C PHE A 311 8.32 10.54 14.34
N PRO A 312 8.66 9.78 15.41
CA PRO A 312 8.25 8.37 15.51
C PRO A 312 6.73 8.16 15.40
N GLN A 313 5.93 9.08 15.96
CA GLN A 313 4.46 9.03 15.90
C GLN A 313 3.96 9.34 14.47
N GLY A 314 4.50 10.39 13.86
CA GLY A 314 4.21 10.75 12.47
C GLY A 314 4.62 9.65 11.51
N ALA A 315 5.79 9.05 11.70
CA ALA A 315 6.29 7.95 10.90
C ALA A 315 5.41 6.70 11.00
N MET A 316 4.91 6.37 12.19
CA MET A 316 3.99 5.25 12.39
C MET A 316 2.69 5.45 11.60
N VAL A 317 2.04 6.59 11.73
CA VAL A 317 0.80 6.91 11.00
C VAL A 317 1.06 6.98 9.49
N GLY A 318 2.15 7.64 9.09
CA GLY A 318 2.51 7.80 7.68
C GLY A 318 2.81 6.49 6.98
N ASN A 319 3.53 5.56 7.63
CA ASN A 319 3.81 4.24 7.07
C ASN A 319 2.56 3.36 6.99
N LEU A 320 1.66 3.44 7.97
CA LEU A 320 0.36 2.75 7.90
C LEU A 320 -0.49 3.29 6.76
N LEU A 321 -0.52 4.62 6.58
CA LEU A 321 -1.23 5.26 5.47
C LEU A 321 -0.64 4.86 4.12
N ALA A 322 0.67 4.86 3.98
CA ALA A 322 1.35 4.38 2.76
C ALA A 322 1.05 2.91 2.47
N ALA A 323 1.04 2.05 3.49
CA ALA A 323 0.65 0.64 3.34
C ALA A 323 -0.81 0.48 2.88
N GLU A 324 -1.75 1.29 3.41
CA GLU A 324 -3.13 1.29 2.93
C GLU A 324 -3.24 1.81 1.49
N ALA A 325 -2.49 2.84 1.13
CA ALA A 325 -2.43 3.33 -0.25
C ALA A 325 -1.94 2.24 -1.21
N VAL A 326 -0.89 1.50 -0.86
CA VAL A 326 -0.40 0.35 -1.66
C VAL A 326 -1.47 -0.73 -1.80
N ARG A 327 -2.22 -1.05 -0.72
CA ARG A 327 -3.34 -2.00 -0.79
C ARG A 327 -4.47 -1.50 -1.69
N MET A 328 -4.80 -0.21 -1.61
CA MET A 328 -5.82 0.41 -2.48
C MET A 328 -5.45 0.39 -3.96
N LEU A 329 -4.16 0.48 -4.28
CA LEU A 329 -3.64 0.45 -5.65
C LEU A 329 -3.55 -0.98 -6.22
N THR A 330 -3.10 -1.92 -5.41
CA THR A 330 -2.73 -3.27 -5.89
C THR A 330 -3.76 -4.34 -5.56
N GLY A 331 -4.51 -4.19 -4.48
CA GLY A 331 -5.40 -5.24 -4.00
C GLY A 331 -4.67 -6.51 -3.53
N TYR A 332 -3.36 -6.47 -3.26
CA TYR A 332 -2.62 -7.66 -2.82
C TYR A 332 -3.16 -8.26 -1.52
N THR A 333 -3.73 -7.41 -0.68
CA THR A 333 -4.59 -7.78 0.44
C THR A 333 -5.70 -6.76 0.55
N PHE A 334 -6.80 -7.13 1.21
CA PHE A 334 -7.92 -6.23 1.42
C PHE A 334 -7.49 -5.01 2.26
N PRO A 335 -7.79 -3.76 1.81
CA PRO A 335 -7.45 -2.57 2.58
C PRO A 335 -8.16 -2.57 3.93
N THR A 336 -7.38 -2.43 5.01
CA THR A 336 -7.88 -2.52 6.40
C THR A 336 -8.89 -1.42 6.71
N THR A 337 -8.69 -0.22 6.13
CA THR A 337 -9.50 0.96 6.39
C THR A 337 -10.63 1.18 5.38
N LEU A 338 -10.87 0.21 4.50
CA LEU A 338 -12.01 0.25 3.58
C LEU A 338 -13.31 0.06 4.37
N GLY A 339 -14.10 1.13 4.50
CA GLY A 339 -15.28 1.13 5.37
C GLY A 339 -14.99 1.17 6.88
N SER A 340 -13.78 1.52 7.26
CA SER A 340 -13.37 1.67 8.67
C SER A 340 -12.23 2.68 8.83
N ILE A 341 -11.91 3.00 10.07
CA ILE A 341 -10.72 3.78 10.43
C ILE A 341 -9.88 2.98 11.44
N LEU A 342 -8.59 3.22 11.42
CA LEU A 342 -7.68 2.82 12.50
C LEU A 342 -7.41 4.05 13.36
N ARG A 343 -7.72 3.99 14.64
CA ARG A 343 -7.32 4.99 15.64
C ARG A 343 -6.13 4.47 16.42
N ILE A 344 -5.12 5.29 16.53
CA ILE A 344 -3.85 4.97 17.18
C ILE A 344 -3.70 5.92 18.35
N SER A 345 -3.61 5.40 19.57
CA SER A 345 -3.29 6.17 20.76
C SER A 345 -1.77 6.23 20.93
N PHE A 346 -1.22 7.43 21.11
CA PHE A 346 0.21 7.60 21.36
C PHE A 346 0.60 7.46 22.82
N GLN A 347 -0.38 7.37 23.73
CA GLN A 347 -0.12 7.22 25.16
C GLN A 347 0.20 5.76 25.53
N ASP A 348 -0.53 4.81 24.96
CA ASP A 348 -0.46 3.38 25.28
C ASP A 348 -0.21 2.49 24.07
N TRP A 349 -0.02 3.08 22.89
CA TRP A 349 0.19 2.39 21.61
C TRP A 349 -0.95 1.47 21.21
N GLU A 350 -2.15 1.72 21.73
CA GLU A 350 -3.32 0.96 21.33
C GLU A 350 -3.76 1.34 19.92
N VAL A 351 -4.00 0.32 19.09
CA VAL A 351 -4.57 0.49 17.75
C VAL A 351 -5.95 -0.11 17.73
N ARG A 352 -6.97 0.72 17.53
CA ARG A 352 -8.38 0.29 17.46
C ARG A 352 -8.91 0.48 16.04
N LYS A 353 -9.54 -0.57 15.51
CA LYS A 353 -10.33 -0.49 14.29
C LYS A 353 -11.77 -0.14 14.61
N HIS A 354 -12.29 0.92 13.98
CA HIS A 354 -13.69 1.32 14.09
C HIS A 354 -14.36 1.19 12.72
N GLU A 355 -15.39 0.36 12.63
CA GLU A 355 -16.16 0.20 11.42
C GLU A 355 -17.11 1.37 11.21
N ILE A 356 -17.23 1.80 9.97
CA ILE A 356 -18.13 2.87 9.52
C ILE A 356 -19.24 2.24 8.69
N LEU A 357 -20.46 2.35 9.15
CA LEU A 357 -21.61 1.93 8.36
C LEU A 357 -22.01 3.03 7.37
N LYS A 358 -22.19 2.67 6.11
CA LYS A 358 -22.69 3.60 5.09
C LYS A 358 -24.08 4.11 5.48
N ILE A 359 -24.29 5.42 5.35
CA ILE A 359 -25.60 6.04 5.59
C ILE A 359 -26.36 6.08 4.27
N PRO A 360 -27.52 5.40 4.16
CA PRO A 360 -28.28 5.35 2.89
C PRO A 360 -28.68 6.72 2.35
N TRP A 361 -28.94 7.67 3.24
CA TRP A 361 -29.31 9.06 2.92
C TRP A 361 -28.16 10.06 3.16
N CYS A 362 -26.91 9.58 3.13
CA CYS A 362 -25.78 10.49 3.24
C CYS A 362 -25.86 11.59 2.17
N PRO A 363 -25.73 12.87 2.54
CA PRO A 363 -25.83 13.97 1.58
C PRO A 363 -24.73 13.91 0.50
N SER A 364 -23.59 13.30 0.82
CA SER A 364 -22.45 13.21 -0.09
C SER A 364 -22.43 11.94 -0.94
N CYS A 365 -22.70 10.74 -0.36
CA CYS A 365 -22.59 9.45 -1.06
C CYS A 365 -23.84 8.57 -0.97
N GLY A 366 -24.98 9.09 -0.56
CA GLY A 366 -26.22 8.32 -0.40
C GLY A 366 -26.66 7.64 -1.69
N THR A 367 -27.20 6.43 -1.55
CA THR A 367 -27.60 5.57 -2.69
C THR A 367 -28.84 6.04 -3.43
N LEU A 368 -29.64 6.90 -2.81
CA LEU A 368 -30.87 7.40 -3.40
C LEU A 368 -30.64 8.30 -4.63
N ASN A 369 -29.45 8.84 -4.80
CA ASN A 369 -29.16 9.82 -5.85
C ASN A 369 -28.10 9.37 -6.88
N LYS A 370 -27.38 8.25 -6.70
CA LYS A 370 -26.32 7.84 -7.62
C LYS A 370 -26.16 6.32 -7.67
N ARG A 371 -26.07 5.75 -8.87
CA ARG A 371 -25.74 4.33 -9.07
C ARG A 371 -24.24 4.10 -8.85
N PRO A 372 -23.83 3.04 -8.15
CA PRO A 372 -22.41 2.67 -8.04
C PRO A 372 -21.87 2.30 -9.43
N THR A 373 -20.68 2.77 -9.74
CA THR A 373 -19.83 2.25 -10.82
C THR A 373 -19.31 0.86 -10.40
N GLU A 374 -18.77 0.10 -11.33
CA GLU A 374 -18.29 -1.28 -11.15
C GLU A 374 -17.54 -1.51 -9.83
N ALA A 375 -17.73 -2.70 -9.23
CA ALA A 375 -17.06 -3.07 -7.99
C ALA A 375 -15.54 -3.08 -8.18
N ALA A 376 -14.84 -2.29 -7.34
CA ALA A 376 -13.39 -2.15 -7.45
C ALA A 376 -12.63 -3.33 -6.81
N PHE A 377 -13.32 -4.13 -5.99
CA PHE A 377 -12.81 -5.38 -5.37
C PHE A 377 -13.91 -6.42 -5.38
N SER A 378 -13.66 -7.61 -5.91
CA SER A 378 -14.57 -8.74 -5.74
C SER A 378 -14.24 -9.44 -4.42
N MET A 379 -15.26 -9.62 -3.58
CA MET A 379 -15.11 -10.36 -2.31
C MET A 379 -14.86 -11.86 -2.53
N GLU A 380 -15.13 -12.38 -3.73
CA GLU A 380 -14.95 -13.80 -4.06
C GLU A 380 -13.49 -14.19 -4.23
N GLU A 381 -12.65 -13.32 -4.77
CA GLU A 381 -11.21 -13.61 -4.94
C GLU A 381 -10.41 -13.65 -3.63
N SER A 382 -10.93 -13.06 -2.55
CA SER A 382 -10.23 -13.04 -1.26
C SER A 382 -10.58 -14.22 -0.33
N LYS A 383 -11.75 -14.86 -0.48
CA LYS A 383 -12.17 -15.95 0.40
C LYS A 383 -11.44 -17.27 0.13
N ASP A 384 -11.21 -17.59 -1.13
CA ASP A 384 -10.58 -18.87 -1.52
C ASP A 384 -9.09 -18.97 -1.16
N ARG A 385 -8.45 -17.87 -0.69
CA ARG A 385 -7.04 -17.84 -0.33
C ARG A 385 -6.74 -18.01 1.15
N PHE A 386 -7.77 -17.93 2.01
CA PHE A 386 -7.59 -18.00 3.47
C PHE A 386 -8.19 -19.25 4.12
N GLU A 387 -8.90 -20.09 3.39
CA GLU A 387 -9.51 -21.34 3.88
C GLU A 387 -8.78 -22.61 3.40
N GLY A 388 -7.49 -22.53 3.10
CA GLY A 388 -6.67 -23.67 2.67
C GLY A 388 -5.48 -23.92 3.60
#